data_d45094d5f323473dfdf91ed962259f64
#
_entry.id   d45094d5f323473dfdf91ed962259f64
#
_cell.length_a   1.000
_cell.length_b   1.000
_cell.length_c   1.000
_cell.angle_alpha   90.00
_cell.angle_beta   90.00
_cell.angle_gamma   90.00
#
_symmetry.space_group_name_H-M   'P 1'
#
loop_
_entity.id
_entity.type
_entity.pdbx_description
1 polymer ?
#
loop_
_entity_poly.entity_id
_entity_poly.type
_entity_poly.pdbx_seq_one_letter_code
_entity_poly.pdbx_strand_id
1 'polypeptide(L)'
;MKILFISEAVVEICNGKYYKTSFQPFIERYSSFGKVIFCSYCKNVEESGQSVLDTSNAEFLFLKKETNLRTIFTVKKRNVSKLKKAIAECDIVAVHLPSSIGLHAVNICKQTGKPYFLGVVGCAWDAYFNYNWRGKLIAPVSMWQMKRAVKKSPFAFYVTQEFLQGRYPCLGTTIGCSNVEIPTPEQDTFARRLQSIEKLDLNGEVKIVTVAAVNVPYKGQEYVIRTLKKLNIEQGHNYHYYLIGGGDNSRLKGIAEEGGVLKYVHFLGPQPHEKIASLLDEMNVYIQPSRQEGLPRAVIEAMSRALPVFGARTAGIPELLLPECVFNNCDVKKIGEMLHSLDKNRMIKYSVRNFNEAKGYASDVLNARRADFYKQIKKYYNL
;
A
#
# COMPACT_ATOMS: atom_id res chain seq x y z
N MET A 1 13.99 -11.11 -24.67
CA MET A 1 14.55 -10.19 -23.66
C MET A 1 14.24 -10.72 -22.27
N LYS A 2 15.12 -10.48 -21.27
CA LYS A 2 14.93 -10.90 -19.88
C LYS A 2 14.98 -9.69 -18.97
N ILE A 3 13.99 -9.54 -18.08
CA ILE A 3 13.98 -8.52 -17.04
C ILE A 3 14.19 -9.15 -15.67
N LEU A 4 15.12 -8.62 -14.88
CA LEU A 4 15.30 -9.00 -13.48
C LEU A 4 14.52 -8.03 -12.59
N PHE A 5 13.48 -8.54 -11.92
CA PHE A 5 12.72 -7.78 -10.93
C PHE A 5 13.18 -8.11 -9.52
N ILE A 6 13.53 -7.08 -8.74
CA ILE A 6 14.09 -7.22 -7.38
C ILE A 6 13.11 -6.69 -6.34
N SER A 7 12.72 -7.58 -5.41
CA SER A 7 11.83 -7.28 -4.30
C SER A 7 12.26 -8.04 -3.05
N GLU A 8 12.13 -7.43 -1.85
CA GLU A 8 12.40 -8.10 -0.56
C GLU A 8 11.22 -8.90 -0.01
N ALA A 9 10.17 -9.10 -0.77
CA ALA A 9 9.06 -9.93 -0.35
C ALA A 9 9.48 -11.41 -0.23
N VAL A 10 8.71 -12.16 0.54
CA VAL A 10 8.93 -13.61 0.75
C VAL A 10 7.89 -14.38 -0.04
N VAL A 11 8.34 -15.28 -0.92
CA VAL A 11 7.52 -16.25 -1.65
C VAL A 11 7.39 -17.51 -0.80
N GLU A 12 6.20 -18.04 -0.67
CA GLU A 12 5.96 -19.32 -0.03
C GLU A 12 6.09 -20.45 -1.05
N ILE A 13 6.76 -21.53 -0.64
CA ILE A 13 6.94 -22.73 -1.46
C ILE A 13 6.20 -23.87 -0.77
N CYS A 14 5.23 -24.47 -1.45
CA CYS A 14 4.47 -25.62 -0.98
C CYS A 14 4.32 -26.63 -2.14
N ASN A 15 4.70 -27.89 -1.93
CA ASN A 15 4.61 -28.97 -2.92
C ASN A 15 5.17 -28.58 -4.30
N GLY A 16 6.32 -27.91 -4.33
CA GLY A 16 6.99 -27.47 -5.57
C GLY A 16 6.31 -26.31 -6.31
N LYS A 17 5.22 -25.76 -5.78
CA LYS A 17 4.53 -24.58 -6.31
C LYS A 17 4.89 -23.33 -5.52
N TYR A 18 4.79 -22.16 -6.18
CA TYR A 18 5.10 -20.86 -5.61
C TYR A 18 3.80 -20.09 -5.30
N TYR A 19 3.73 -19.48 -4.12
CA TYR A 19 2.55 -18.79 -3.65
C TYR A 19 2.89 -17.38 -3.21
N LYS A 20 2.25 -16.39 -3.81
CA LYS A 20 2.33 -14.97 -3.41
C LYS A 20 1.30 -14.13 -4.15
N THR A 21 0.11 -13.96 -3.59
CA THR A 21 -1.00 -13.22 -4.21
C THR A 21 -0.58 -11.87 -4.79
N SER A 22 0.28 -11.12 -4.09
CA SER A 22 0.71 -9.79 -4.52
C SER A 22 1.73 -9.77 -5.68
N PHE A 23 2.23 -10.93 -6.16
CA PHE A 23 3.27 -10.98 -7.19
C PHE A 23 2.75 -11.20 -8.60
N GLN A 24 1.60 -11.84 -8.75
CA GLN A 24 1.01 -12.10 -10.05
C GLN A 24 0.88 -10.82 -10.91
N PRO A 25 0.37 -9.68 -10.38
CA PRO A 25 0.31 -8.46 -11.17
C PRO A 25 1.68 -7.92 -11.61
N PHE A 26 2.77 -8.21 -10.89
CA PHE A 26 4.10 -7.79 -11.31
C PHE A 26 4.66 -8.69 -12.42
N ILE A 27 4.39 -9.99 -12.42
CA ILE A 27 4.75 -10.90 -13.51
C ILE A 27 4.10 -10.41 -14.82
N GLU A 28 2.79 -10.16 -14.79
CA GLU A 28 2.02 -9.67 -15.94
C GLU A 28 2.54 -8.31 -16.42
N ARG A 29 2.77 -7.38 -15.51
CA ARG A 29 3.23 -6.02 -15.78
C ARG A 29 4.60 -5.98 -16.43
N TYR A 30 5.54 -6.81 -15.96
CA TYR A 30 6.90 -6.85 -16.50
C TYR A 30 7.06 -7.81 -17.68
N SER A 31 6.09 -8.65 -17.99
CA SER A 31 6.10 -9.53 -19.16
C SER A 31 6.22 -8.75 -20.48
N SER A 32 5.83 -7.47 -20.49
CA SER A 32 6.05 -6.58 -21.64
C SER A 32 7.53 -6.37 -22.01
N PHE A 33 8.47 -6.67 -21.09
CA PHE A 33 9.90 -6.70 -21.33
C PHE A 33 10.43 -8.10 -21.72
N GLY A 34 9.57 -9.11 -21.78
CA GLY A 34 9.92 -10.51 -22.04
C GLY A 34 9.89 -11.37 -20.78
N LYS A 35 10.80 -12.35 -20.66
CA LYS A 35 10.83 -13.28 -19.54
C LYS A 35 11.21 -12.57 -18.23
N VAL A 36 10.43 -12.79 -17.17
CA VAL A 36 10.62 -12.15 -15.87
C VAL A 36 11.43 -13.07 -14.94
N ILE A 37 12.52 -12.56 -14.39
CA ILE A 37 13.29 -13.24 -13.33
C ILE A 37 12.98 -12.52 -12.02
N PHE A 38 12.29 -13.21 -11.08
CA PHE A 38 11.97 -12.69 -9.77
C PHE A 38 13.10 -12.95 -8.78
N CYS A 39 13.76 -11.89 -8.31
CA CYS A 39 14.71 -11.97 -7.21
C CYS A 39 14.03 -11.61 -5.89
N SER A 40 13.87 -12.61 -5.01
CA SER A 40 13.15 -12.48 -3.74
C SER A 40 13.71 -13.43 -2.67
N TYR A 41 13.14 -13.37 -1.46
CA TYR A 41 13.32 -14.42 -0.45
C TYR A 41 12.28 -15.53 -0.62
N CYS A 42 12.53 -16.70 -0.03
CA CYS A 42 11.54 -17.75 0.05
C CYS A 42 11.48 -18.40 1.44
N LYS A 43 10.35 -19.05 1.72
CA LYS A 43 10.17 -19.96 2.85
C LYS A 43 9.37 -21.17 2.41
N ASN A 44 9.72 -22.36 2.93
CA ASN A 44 8.91 -23.55 2.76
C ASN A 44 7.78 -23.53 3.78
N VAL A 45 6.59 -23.91 3.38
CA VAL A 45 5.38 -24.04 4.21
C VAL A 45 4.67 -25.35 3.88
N GLU A 46 3.97 -25.92 4.84
CA GLU A 46 3.15 -27.12 4.63
C GLU A 46 1.87 -26.77 3.87
N GLU A 47 1.28 -25.60 4.18
CA GLU A 47 0.10 -25.06 3.53
C GLU A 47 0.26 -23.55 3.33
N SER A 48 -0.29 -23.01 2.24
CA SER A 48 -0.28 -21.56 1.96
C SER A 48 -1.70 -21.02 1.87
N GLY A 49 -1.96 -19.94 2.60
CA GLY A 49 -3.18 -19.14 2.48
C GLY A 49 -3.12 -18.12 1.34
N GLN A 50 -2.09 -18.16 0.47
CA GLN A 50 -1.93 -17.24 -0.65
C GLN A 50 -2.25 -17.91 -1.99
N SER A 51 -2.50 -17.13 -3.03
CA SER A 51 -2.75 -17.65 -4.37
C SER A 51 -1.47 -18.21 -4.99
N VAL A 52 -1.61 -19.30 -5.74
CA VAL A 52 -0.53 -19.88 -6.55
C VAL A 52 -0.15 -18.90 -7.66
N LEU A 53 1.13 -18.80 -7.95
CA LEU A 53 1.65 -17.97 -9.04
C LEU A 53 1.63 -18.73 -10.36
N ASP A 54 1.16 -18.09 -11.42
CA ASP A 54 1.44 -18.52 -12.78
C ASP A 54 2.90 -18.21 -13.12
N THR A 55 3.69 -19.23 -13.33
CA THR A 55 5.12 -19.14 -13.60
C THR A 55 5.47 -19.40 -15.07
N SER A 56 4.49 -19.46 -15.97
CA SER A 56 4.70 -19.74 -17.40
C SER A 56 5.72 -18.78 -18.05
N ASN A 57 5.74 -17.52 -17.62
CA ASN A 57 6.68 -16.48 -18.10
C ASN A 57 7.60 -15.94 -16.99
N ALA A 58 7.78 -16.69 -15.89
CA ALA A 58 8.58 -16.24 -14.77
C ALA A 58 9.54 -17.32 -14.24
N GLU A 59 10.74 -16.89 -13.87
CA GLU A 59 11.71 -17.68 -13.12
C GLU A 59 11.97 -17.03 -11.76
N PHE A 60 12.41 -17.83 -10.77
CA PHE A 60 12.69 -17.33 -9.43
C PHE A 60 14.18 -17.46 -9.08
N LEU A 61 14.76 -16.36 -8.61
CA LEU A 61 16.07 -16.32 -7.98
C LEU A 61 15.89 -16.10 -6.48
N PHE A 62 16.04 -17.15 -5.68
CA PHE A 62 15.91 -17.01 -4.24
C PHE A 62 17.23 -16.68 -3.56
N LEU A 63 17.20 -15.61 -2.77
CA LEU A 63 18.27 -15.19 -1.89
C LEU A 63 18.01 -15.71 -0.47
N LYS A 64 19.07 -15.87 0.32
CA LYS A 64 18.94 -16.24 1.73
C LYS A 64 18.69 -15.00 2.58
N LYS A 65 17.71 -15.07 3.48
CA LYS A 65 17.46 -14.01 4.47
C LYS A 65 18.54 -14.09 5.56
N GLU A 66 19.09 -12.95 5.93
CA GLU A 66 20.07 -12.84 7.01
C GLU A 66 19.35 -12.88 8.36
N THR A 67 19.56 -13.96 9.13
CA THR A 67 18.89 -14.16 10.42
C THR A 67 19.84 -14.22 11.59
N ASN A 68 21.15 -14.36 11.33
CA ASN A 68 22.16 -14.54 12.36
C ASN A 68 23.34 -13.56 12.15
N LEU A 69 23.72 -12.84 13.21
CA LEU A 69 24.82 -11.88 13.18
C LEU A 69 26.17 -12.52 12.79
N ARG A 70 26.39 -13.79 13.15
CA ARG A 70 27.66 -14.50 12.80
C ARG A 70 27.76 -14.84 11.30
N THR A 71 26.63 -15.00 10.61
CA THR A 71 26.59 -15.39 9.19
C THR A 71 26.26 -14.23 8.25
N ILE A 72 25.96 -13.05 8.79
CA ILE A 72 25.48 -11.90 8.03
C ILE A 72 26.43 -11.52 6.87
N PHE A 73 27.73 -11.48 7.13
CA PHE A 73 28.72 -11.12 6.10
C PHE A 73 28.84 -12.19 5.01
N THR A 74 28.81 -13.47 5.38
CA THR A 74 28.91 -14.59 4.43
C THR A 74 27.64 -14.69 3.57
N VAL A 75 26.47 -14.58 4.19
CA VAL A 75 25.17 -14.59 3.47
C VAL A 75 25.09 -13.39 2.54
N LYS A 76 25.48 -12.20 3.01
CA LYS A 76 25.51 -10.98 2.21
C LYS A 76 26.44 -11.13 1.00
N LYS A 77 27.66 -11.62 1.19
CA LYS A 77 28.63 -11.86 0.09
C LYS A 77 28.09 -12.85 -0.94
N ARG A 78 27.45 -13.95 -0.49
CA ARG A 78 26.83 -14.94 -1.36
C ARG A 78 25.62 -14.37 -2.14
N ASN A 79 24.77 -13.61 -1.48
CA ASN A 79 23.61 -12.95 -2.12
C ASN A 79 24.09 -11.94 -3.18
N VAL A 80 25.09 -11.12 -2.87
CA VAL A 80 25.68 -10.16 -3.82
C VAL A 80 26.30 -10.87 -5.03
N SER A 81 26.98 -12.02 -4.83
CA SER A 81 27.53 -12.82 -5.94
C SER A 81 26.44 -13.37 -6.85
N LYS A 82 25.37 -13.95 -6.28
CA LYS A 82 24.20 -14.42 -7.06
C LYS A 82 23.55 -13.27 -7.85
N LEU A 83 23.40 -12.11 -7.18
CA LEU A 83 22.80 -10.93 -7.78
C LEU A 83 23.63 -10.39 -8.95
N LYS A 84 24.97 -10.34 -8.80
CA LYS A 84 25.88 -9.95 -9.89
C LYS A 84 25.73 -10.85 -11.11
N LYS A 85 25.65 -12.17 -10.90
CA LYS A 85 25.45 -13.14 -11.99
C LYS A 85 24.12 -12.90 -12.70
N ALA A 86 23.00 -12.79 -11.96
CA ALA A 86 21.68 -12.56 -12.52
C ALA A 86 21.59 -11.21 -13.27
N ILE A 87 22.21 -10.15 -12.75
CA ILE A 87 22.28 -8.84 -13.41
C ILE A 87 23.09 -8.93 -14.73
N ALA A 88 24.16 -9.72 -14.76
CA ALA A 88 24.92 -9.90 -16.00
C ALA A 88 24.10 -10.62 -17.07
N GLU A 89 23.29 -11.62 -16.70
CA GLU A 89 22.51 -12.48 -17.59
C GLU A 89 21.17 -11.89 -18.06
N CYS A 90 20.69 -10.80 -17.47
CA CYS A 90 19.45 -10.11 -17.88
C CYS A 90 19.75 -8.90 -18.78
N ASP A 91 18.73 -8.40 -19.48
CA ASP A 91 18.84 -7.23 -20.35
C ASP A 91 18.59 -5.92 -19.59
N ILE A 92 17.66 -5.94 -18.64
CA ILE A 92 17.27 -4.79 -17.82
C ILE A 92 16.90 -5.22 -16.40
N VAL A 93 17.09 -4.31 -15.43
CA VAL A 93 16.78 -4.54 -14.01
C VAL A 93 15.70 -3.57 -13.52
N ALA A 94 14.60 -4.08 -12.98
CA ALA A 94 13.59 -3.31 -12.25
C ALA A 94 13.83 -3.46 -10.74
N VAL A 95 14.00 -2.37 -10.02
CA VAL A 95 14.32 -2.39 -8.59
C VAL A 95 13.26 -1.64 -7.80
N HIS A 96 12.58 -2.32 -6.88
CA HIS A 96 11.69 -1.67 -5.93
C HIS A 96 12.45 -1.21 -4.67
N LEU A 97 12.24 0.02 -4.28
CA LEU A 97 12.79 0.65 -3.07
C LEU A 97 11.66 1.13 -2.14
N PRO A 98 11.84 1.05 -0.80
CA PRO A 98 13.07 0.73 -0.07
C PRO A 98 13.38 -0.77 -0.09
N SER A 99 14.65 -1.11 -0.27
CA SER A 99 15.15 -2.48 -0.27
C SER A 99 16.67 -2.49 -0.12
N SER A 100 17.23 -3.26 0.81
CA SER A 100 18.68 -3.39 0.97
C SER A 100 19.32 -4.12 -0.20
N ILE A 101 18.68 -5.19 -0.67
CA ILE A 101 19.08 -5.93 -1.89
C ILE A 101 18.98 -5.01 -3.10
N GLY A 102 17.89 -4.24 -3.18
CA GLY A 102 17.67 -3.26 -4.26
C GLY A 102 18.78 -2.21 -4.32
N LEU A 103 19.22 -1.68 -3.19
CA LEU A 103 20.34 -0.73 -3.15
C LEU A 103 21.66 -1.37 -3.64
N HIS A 104 21.91 -2.64 -3.29
CA HIS A 104 23.06 -3.38 -3.84
C HIS A 104 22.96 -3.57 -5.36
N ALA A 105 21.77 -3.93 -5.86
CA ALA A 105 21.53 -4.08 -7.29
C ALA A 105 21.75 -2.77 -8.05
N VAL A 106 21.23 -1.66 -7.56
CA VAL A 106 21.45 -0.32 -8.15
C VAL A 106 22.94 -0.01 -8.25
N ASN A 107 23.71 -0.30 -7.19
CA ASN A 107 25.16 -0.08 -7.21
C ASN A 107 25.86 -0.98 -8.26
N ILE A 108 25.47 -2.25 -8.38
CA ILE A 108 26.01 -3.16 -9.38
C ILE A 108 25.67 -2.64 -10.78
N CYS A 109 24.42 -2.29 -11.08
CA CYS A 109 23.99 -1.75 -12.37
C CYS A 109 24.82 -0.51 -12.75
N LYS A 110 25.04 0.42 -11.81
CA LYS A 110 25.86 1.62 -12.03
C LYS A 110 27.31 1.29 -12.35
N GLN A 111 27.89 0.29 -11.67
CA GLN A 111 29.28 -0.13 -11.89
C GLN A 111 29.50 -0.86 -13.23
N THR A 112 28.47 -1.59 -13.68
CA THR A 112 28.55 -2.44 -14.90
C THR A 112 27.92 -1.79 -16.13
N GLY A 113 27.30 -0.60 -16.01
CA GLY A 113 26.55 0.02 -17.09
C GLY A 113 25.25 -0.70 -17.45
N LYS A 114 24.76 -1.63 -16.59
CA LYS A 114 23.54 -2.40 -16.87
C LYS A 114 22.31 -1.50 -16.88
N PRO A 115 21.42 -1.56 -17.88
CA PRO A 115 20.14 -0.89 -17.90
C PRO A 115 19.30 -1.17 -16.65
N TYR A 116 18.74 -0.13 -16.02
CA TYR A 116 17.86 -0.29 -14.86
C TYR A 116 16.88 0.87 -14.71
N PHE A 117 15.80 0.62 -14.00
CA PHE A 117 14.87 1.65 -13.51
C PHE A 117 14.39 1.32 -12.10
N LEU A 118 13.90 2.35 -11.41
CA LEU A 118 13.46 2.23 -10.02
C LEU A 118 11.94 2.32 -9.88
N GLY A 119 11.40 1.53 -8.97
CA GLY A 119 10.07 1.72 -8.39
C GLY A 119 10.21 2.21 -6.96
N VAL A 120 9.83 3.44 -6.68
CA VAL A 120 9.80 4.02 -5.33
C VAL A 120 8.43 3.72 -4.74
N VAL A 121 8.34 2.62 -3.98
CA VAL A 121 7.06 2.04 -3.52
C VAL A 121 6.77 2.29 -2.04
N GLY A 122 7.67 2.96 -1.34
CA GLY A 122 7.52 3.27 0.08
C GLY A 122 8.58 4.23 0.58
N CYS A 123 8.43 4.63 1.84
CA CYS A 123 9.35 5.52 2.53
C CYS A 123 10.34 4.74 3.39
N ALA A 124 11.65 4.84 3.11
CA ALA A 124 12.68 4.18 3.89
C ALA A 124 12.74 4.68 5.34
N TRP A 125 12.49 5.98 5.57
CA TRP A 125 12.42 6.52 6.93
C TRP A 125 11.31 5.85 7.73
N ASP A 126 10.07 5.87 7.23
CA ASP A 126 8.90 5.39 7.95
C ASP A 126 8.96 3.87 8.20
N ALA A 127 9.55 3.11 7.26
CA ALA A 127 9.72 1.66 7.36
C ALA A 127 10.60 1.26 8.56
N TYR A 128 11.62 2.04 8.89
CA TYR A 128 12.50 1.75 10.02
C TYR A 128 12.09 2.51 11.29
N PHE A 129 11.75 3.79 11.19
CA PHE A 129 11.47 4.65 12.33
C PHE A 129 10.28 4.17 13.19
N ASN A 130 9.25 3.62 12.54
CA ASN A 130 8.04 3.13 13.21
C ASN A 130 8.14 1.67 13.68
N TYR A 131 9.25 0.97 13.39
CA TYR A 131 9.38 -0.45 13.72
C TYR A 131 9.78 -0.67 15.18
N ASN A 132 10.93 -0.13 15.62
CA ASN A 132 11.41 -0.19 17.00
C ASN A 132 12.50 0.88 17.25
N TRP A 133 13.06 0.92 18.48
CA TRP A 133 14.08 1.90 18.85
C TRP A 133 15.38 1.79 18.01
N ARG A 134 15.79 0.56 17.63
CA ARG A 134 16.96 0.34 16.74
C ARG A 134 16.68 0.86 15.32
N GLY A 135 15.44 0.70 14.86
CA GLY A 135 14.99 1.23 13.59
C GLY A 135 15.12 2.75 13.51
N LYS A 136 14.88 3.46 14.62
CA LYS A 136 15.08 4.93 14.68
C LYS A 136 16.52 5.35 14.40
N LEU A 137 17.52 4.55 14.80
CA LEU A 137 18.93 4.80 14.50
C LEU A 137 19.30 4.49 13.04
N ILE A 138 18.63 3.51 12.43
CA ILE A 138 18.88 3.09 11.04
C ILE A 138 18.17 4.00 10.03
N ALA A 139 17.02 4.56 10.39
CA ALA A 139 16.16 5.34 9.50
C ALA A 139 16.90 6.49 8.76
N PRO A 140 17.76 7.33 9.42
CA PRO A 140 18.49 8.40 8.74
C PRO A 140 19.44 7.88 7.66
N VAL A 141 20.18 6.81 7.95
CA VAL A 141 21.13 6.19 7.02
C VAL A 141 20.40 5.58 5.83
N SER A 142 19.31 4.84 6.10
CA SER A 142 18.48 4.23 5.05
C SER A 142 17.85 5.29 4.14
N MET A 143 17.35 6.38 4.73
CA MET A 143 16.81 7.52 3.97
C MET A 143 17.87 8.15 3.07
N TRP A 144 19.07 8.40 3.60
CA TRP A 144 20.16 8.99 2.84
C TRP A 144 20.59 8.09 1.68
N GLN A 145 20.76 6.78 1.93
CA GLN A 145 21.11 5.81 0.90
C GLN A 145 20.06 5.77 -0.22
N MET A 146 18.79 5.73 0.15
CA MET A 146 17.69 5.74 -0.81
C MET A 146 17.63 7.05 -1.61
N LYS A 147 17.77 8.21 -0.96
CA LYS A 147 17.85 9.51 -1.66
C LYS A 147 18.97 9.53 -2.70
N ARG A 148 20.15 9.05 -2.33
CA ARG A 148 21.31 8.98 -3.24
C ARG A 148 21.08 8.01 -4.42
N ALA A 149 20.44 6.87 -4.17
CA ALA A 149 20.14 5.89 -5.20
C ALA A 149 19.12 6.44 -6.21
N VAL A 150 18.02 7.02 -5.72
CA VAL A 150 16.94 7.57 -6.53
C VAL A 150 17.39 8.80 -7.32
N LYS A 151 18.07 9.76 -6.66
CA LYS A 151 18.53 11.00 -7.31
C LYS A 151 19.31 10.77 -8.60
N LYS A 152 20.12 9.72 -8.65
CA LYS A 152 21.00 9.39 -9.78
C LYS A 152 20.43 8.31 -10.71
N SER A 153 19.16 7.94 -10.57
CA SER A 153 18.52 6.98 -11.48
C SER A 153 18.11 7.67 -12.78
N PRO A 154 18.29 7.06 -13.95
CA PRO A 154 17.79 7.61 -15.20
C PRO A 154 16.27 7.55 -15.29
N PHE A 155 15.64 6.55 -14.67
CA PHE A 155 14.19 6.37 -14.65
C PHE A 155 13.71 5.97 -13.26
N ALA A 156 12.62 6.60 -12.80
CA ALA A 156 11.94 6.20 -11.57
C ALA A 156 10.42 6.37 -11.69
N PHE A 157 9.65 5.34 -11.33
CA PHE A 157 8.23 5.54 -11.05
C PHE A 157 7.98 5.57 -9.54
N TYR A 158 6.96 6.32 -9.14
CA TYR A 158 6.54 6.46 -7.74
C TYR A 158 5.10 5.99 -7.60
N VAL A 159 4.80 5.32 -6.50
CA VAL A 159 3.41 4.92 -6.24
C VAL A 159 2.52 6.08 -5.78
N THR A 160 3.11 7.21 -5.42
CA THR A 160 2.45 8.47 -5.06
C THR A 160 2.61 9.50 -6.18
N GLN A 161 1.87 10.62 -6.10
CA GLN A 161 2.02 11.71 -7.05
C GLN A 161 2.97 12.81 -6.54
N GLU A 162 3.06 13.01 -5.22
CA GLU A 162 3.81 14.11 -4.60
C GLU A 162 4.72 13.65 -3.45
N PHE A 163 4.20 12.87 -2.50
CA PHE A 163 4.86 12.56 -1.25
C PHE A 163 6.23 11.92 -1.41
N LEU A 164 6.32 10.82 -2.18
CA LEU A 164 7.59 10.12 -2.38
C LEU A 164 8.52 10.91 -3.31
N GLN A 165 7.99 11.60 -4.31
CA GLN A 165 8.74 12.47 -5.22
C GLN A 165 9.43 13.61 -4.46
N GLY A 166 8.71 14.29 -3.57
CA GLY A 166 9.27 15.34 -2.72
C GLY A 166 10.32 14.81 -1.74
N ARG A 167 10.11 13.59 -1.22
CA ARG A 167 11.01 12.98 -0.24
C ARG A 167 12.26 12.36 -0.86
N TYR A 168 12.14 11.79 -2.04
CA TYR A 168 13.19 11.09 -2.81
C TYR A 168 13.25 11.60 -4.25
N PRO A 169 13.66 12.86 -4.49
CA PRO A 169 13.67 13.43 -5.83
C PRO A 169 14.64 12.68 -6.75
N CYS A 170 14.20 12.45 -8.00
CA CYS A 170 14.99 11.86 -9.09
C CYS A 170 15.32 12.94 -10.12
N LEU A 171 16.54 12.93 -10.67
CA LEU A 171 16.97 13.85 -11.74
C LEU A 171 16.67 13.30 -13.15
N GLY A 172 16.34 12.03 -13.26
CA GLY A 172 15.97 11.38 -14.52
C GLY A 172 14.47 11.53 -14.82
N THR A 173 14.01 10.75 -15.80
CA THR A 173 12.59 10.70 -16.18
C THR A 173 11.75 10.03 -15.10
N THR A 174 10.65 10.68 -14.68
CA THR A 174 9.79 10.17 -13.61
C THR A 174 8.32 10.16 -13.98
N ILE A 175 7.57 9.21 -13.37
CA ILE A 175 6.11 9.22 -13.38
C ILE A 175 5.55 8.90 -11.99
N GLY A 176 4.37 9.43 -11.67
CA GLY A 176 3.52 8.93 -10.61
C GLY A 176 2.60 7.83 -11.16
N CYS A 177 2.76 6.60 -10.68
CA CYS A 177 1.95 5.47 -11.12
C CYS A 177 1.78 4.46 -9.98
N SER A 178 0.58 4.40 -9.45
CA SER A 178 0.24 3.53 -8.31
C SER A 178 0.43 2.04 -8.65
N ASN A 179 0.83 1.26 -7.65
CA ASN A 179 0.73 -0.21 -7.70
C ASN A 179 -0.66 -0.71 -7.29
N VAL A 180 -1.49 0.16 -6.75
CA VAL A 180 -2.89 -0.13 -6.46
C VAL A 180 -3.70 0.09 -7.73
N GLU A 181 -4.28 -0.96 -8.23
CA GLU A 181 -5.18 -0.98 -9.38
C GLU A 181 -6.56 -1.41 -8.90
N ILE A 182 -7.57 -0.74 -9.41
CA ILE A 182 -8.98 -1.06 -9.18
C ILE A 182 -9.67 -1.27 -10.54
N PRO A 183 -10.77 -2.02 -10.58
CA PRO A 183 -11.67 -1.98 -11.74
C PRO A 183 -12.15 -0.54 -12.01
N THR A 184 -12.47 -0.23 -13.25
CA THR A 184 -13.03 1.08 -13.60
C THR A 184 -14.29 1.34 -12.76
N PRO A 185 -14.34 2.46 -11.99
CA PRO A 185 -15.49 2.76 -11.15
C PRO A 185 -16.78 2.94 -11.96
N GLU A 186 -17.83 2.20 -11.58
CA GLU A 186 -19.11 2.16 -12.30
C GLU A 186 -20.01 3.32 -11.91
N GLN A 187 -20.64 3.95 -12.91
CA GLN A 187 -21.53 5.09 -12.69
C GLN A 187 -22.79 4.73 -11.87
N ASP A 188 -23.28 3.50 -12.02
CA ASP A 188 -24.43 3.00 -11.23
C ASP A 188 -24.10 2.90 -9.74
N THR A 189 -22.87 2.52 -9.40
CA THR A 189 -22.39 2.52 -8.00
C THR A 189 -22.39 3.93 -7.42
N PHE A 190 -21.93 4.90 -8.19
CA PHE A 190 -21.97 6.30 -7.79
C PHE A 190 -23.41 6.81 -7.57
N ALA A 191 -24.33 6.53 -8.51
CA ALA A 191 -25.73 6.92 -8.38
C ALA A 191 -26.39 6.31 -7.14
N ARG A 192 -26.18 4.99 -6.91
CA ARG A 192 -26.69 4.31 -5.70
C ARG A 192 -26.15 4.93 -4.40
N ARG A 193 -24.86 5.33 -4.39
CA ARG A 193 -24.25 6.00 -3.22
C ARG A 193 -24.94 7.32 -2.93
N LEU A 194 -25.17 8.17 -3.91
CA LEU A 194 -25.85 9.45 -3.72
C LEU A 194 -27.27 9.26 -3.17
N GLN A 195 -28.03 8.33 -3.73
CA GLN A 195 -29.37 7.99 -3.23
C GLN A 195 -29.33 7.47 -1.79
N SER A 196 -28.32 6.67 -1.44
CA SER A 196 -28.13 6.17 -0.07
C SER A 196 -27.87 7.31 0.90
N ILE A 197 -27.06 8.31 0.52
CA ILE A 197 -26.77 9.49 1.37
C ILE A 197 -28.04 10.34 1.54
N GLU A 198 -28.83 10.53 0.50
CA GLU A 198 -30.08 11.29 0.60
C GLU A 198 -31.09 10.66 1.55
N LYS A 199 -31.15 9.31 1.57
CA LYS A 199 -32.04 8.55 2.46
C LYS A 199 -31.50 8.35 3.88
N LEU A 200 -30.20 8.61 4.10
CA LEU A 200 -29.54 8.37 5.39
C LEU A 200 -30.15 9.26 6.48
N ASP A 201 -30.55 8.67 7.56
CA ASP A 201 -30.84 9.39 8.81
C ASP A 201 -29.55 9.52 9.63
N LEU A 202 -29.02 10.74 9.73
CA LEU A 202 -27.79 11.01 10.48
C LEU A 202 -28.01 10.98 12.02
N ASN A 203 -29.25 10.96 12.48
CA ASN A 203 -29.59 10.74 13.90
C ASN A 203 -29.77 9.25 14.20
N GLY A 204 -29.92 8.42 13.17
CA GLY A 204 -29.97 6.96 13.26
C GLY A 204 -28.58 6.33 13.28
N GLU A 205 -28.51 5.05 12.89
CA GLU A 205 -27.23 4.33 12.78
C GLU A 205 -26.38 4.84 11.61
N VAL A 206 -25.17 5.32 11.93
CA VAL A 206 -24.16 5.69 10.91
C VAL A 206 -22.98 4.73 10.96
N LYS A 207 -22.73 4.02 9.87
CA LYS A 207 -21.73 2.96 9.75
C LYS A 207 -20.38 3.52 9.28
N ILE A 208 -19.38 3.45 10.14
CA ILE A 208 -17.99 3.80 9.83
C ILE A 208 -17.22 2.51 9.57
N VAL A 209 -16.28 2.51 8.63
CA VAL A 209 -15.47 1.33 8.33
C VAL A 209 -13.98 1.66 8.18
N THR A 210 -13.14 0.71 8.59
CA THR A 210 -11.72 0.62 8.23
C THR A 210 -11.40 -0.79 7.74
N VAL A 211 -10.72 -0.89 6.59
CA VAL A 211 -10.23 -2.16 6.04
C VAL A 211 -8.73 -2.23 6.29
N ALA A 212 -8.32 -2.95 7.35
CA ALA A 212 -6.91 -3.11 7.73
C ALA A 212 -6.74 -4.24 8.76
N ALA A 213 -5.56 -4.85 8.83
CA ALA A 213 -5.21 -5.80 9.88
C ALA A 213 -5.43 -5.20 11.28
N VAL A 214 -6.11 -5.95 12.17
CA VAL A 214 -6.55 -5.45 13.49
C VAL A 214 -5.50 -5.62 14.60
N ASN A 215 -4.54 -6.52 14.41
CA ASN A 215 -3.45 -6.78 15.35
C ASN A 215 -2.25 -5.82 15.20
N VAL A 216 -2.33 -4.87 14.26
CA VAL A 216 -1.21 -3.98 13.91
C VAL A 216 -1.43 -2.58 14.46
N PRO A 217 -0.73 -2.15 15.53
CA PRO A 217 -0.99 -0.88 16.22
C PRO A 217 -0.83 0.38 15.34
N TYR A 218 0.05 0.34 14.33
CA TYR A 218 0.23 1.50 13.46
C TYR A 218 -0.94 1.73 12.48
N LYS A 219 -1.91 0.81 12.41
CA LYS A 219 -3.16 1.02 11.65
C LYS A 219 -4.15 1.96 12.34
N GLY A 220 -3.97 2.22 13.64
CA GLY A 220 -4.59 3.35 14.34
C GLY A 220 -6.08 3.22 14.63
N GLN A 221 -6.69 2.04 14.47
CA GLN A 221 -8.13 1.84 14.71
C GLN A 221 -8.56 2.27 16.13
N GLU A 222 -7.64 2.17 17.10
CA GLU A 222 -7.87 2.63 18.49
C GLU A 222 -8.30 4.10 18.59
N TYR A 223 -7.85 4.97 17.69
CA TYR A 223 -8.20 6.39 17.75
C TYR A 223 -9.67 6.62 17.35
N VAL A 224 -10.18 5.84 16.39
CA VAL A 224 -11.60 5.87 16.03
C VAL A 224 -12.46 5.29 17.17
N ILE A 225 -12.03 4.16 17.76
CA ILE A 225 -12.75 3.56 18.92
C ILE A 225 -12.85 4.55 20.08
N ARG A 226 -11.75 5.24 20.43
CA ARG A 226 -11.74 6.26 21.49
C ARG A 226 -12.64 7.45 21.18
N THR A 227 -12.82 7.79 19.90
CA THR A 227 -13.71 8.86 19.45
C THR A 227 -15.18 8.50 19.70
N LEU A 228 -15.57 7.22 19.59
CA LEU A 228 -16.95 6.77 19.80
C LEU A 228 -17.48 7.07 21.20
N LYS A 229 -16.61 7.05 22.24
CA LYS A 229 -17.03 7.41 23.60
C LYS A 229 -17.64 8.81 23.63
N LYS A 230 -16.91 9.79 23.08
CA LYS A 230 -17.39 11.17 23.02
C LYS A 230 -18.64 11.30 22.16
N LEU A 231 -18.64 10.71 20.98
CA LEU A 231 -19.76 10.85 20.04
C LEU A 231 -21.03 10.16 20.54
N ASN A 232 -20.93 8.87 20.92
CA ASN A 232 -22.12 8.07 21.23
C ASN A 232 -22.59 8.22 22.68
N ILE A 233 -21.65 8.29 23.64
CA ILE A 233 -22.02 8.31 25.07
C ILE A 233 -22.27 9.75 25.56
N GLU A 234 -21.40 10.70 25.18
CA GLU A 234 -21.47 12.06 25.67
C GLU A 234 -22.38 12.97 24.81
N GLN A 235 -22.44 12.74 23.50
CA GLN A 235 -23.16 13.56 22.52
C GLN A 235 -24.43 12.90 21.95
N GLY A 236 -24.70 11.63 22.28
CA GLY A 236 -25.92 10.92 21.90
C GLY A 236 -26.00 10.49 20.44
N HIS A 237 -24.88 10.47 19.72
CA HIS A 237 -24.83 9.92 18.36
C HIS A 237 -24.93 8.39 18.36
N ASN A 238 -25.20 7.79 17.21
CA ASN A 238 -25.28 6.34 17.02
C ASN A 238 -24.33 5.87 15.92
N TYR A 239 -23.01 6.11 16.11
CA TYR A 239 -21.97 5.66 15.20
C TYR A 239 -21.56 4.22 15.50
N HIS A 240 -21.56 3.35 14.49
CA HIS A 240 -21.08 1.98 14.54
C HIS A 240 -19.80 1.83 13.73
N TYR A 241 -18.77 1.25 14.33
CA TYR A 241 -17.46 1.11 13.69
C TYR A 241 -17.18 -0.33 13.29
N TYR A 242 -17.05 -0.56 12.00
CA TYR A 242 -16.82 -1.86 11.38
C TYR A 242 -15.35 -2.02 11.03
N LEU A 243 -14.73 -3.10 11.52
CA LEU A 243 -13.33 -3.43 11.33
C LEU A 243 -13.22 -4.67 10.45
N ILE A 244 -12.73 -4.49 9.22
CA ILE A 244 -12.53 -5.57 8.24
C ILE A 244 -11.04 -5.86 8.15
N GLY A 245 -10.61 -7.04 8.59
CA GLY A 245 -9.22 -7.47 8.51
C GLY A 245 -8.89 -8.57 9.49
N GLY A 246 -7.84 -9.32 9.16
CA GLY A 246 -7.35 -10.42 9.98
C GLY A 246 -6.45 -9.94 11.13
N GLY A 247 -6.18 -10.88 12.04
CA GLY A 247 -5.31 -10.69 13.19
C GLY A 247 -6.05 -10.78 14.53
N ASP A 248 -5.30 -10.85 15.62
CA ASP A 248 -5.83 -10.83 16.97
C ASP A 248 -6.41 -9.44 17.31
N ASN A 249 -7.68 -9.39 17.66
CA ASN A 249 -8.42 -8.18 17.96
C ASN A 249 -8.52 -7.87 19.47
N SER A 250 -7.92 -8.68 20.35
CA SER A 250 -8.04 -8.58 21.81
C SER A 250 -7.66 -7.18 22.33
N ARG A 251 -6.59 -6.56 21.78
CA ARG A 251 -6.18 -5.21 22.13
C ARG A 251 -7.27 -4.16 21.83
N LEU A 252 -7.90 -4.23 20.66
CA LEU A 252 -8.92 -3.27 20.25
C LEU A 252 -10.22 -3.50 21.00
N LYS A 253 -10.58 -4.75 21.32
CA LYS A 253 -11.71 -5.08 22.19
C LYS A 253 -11.52 -4.50 23.58
N GLY A 254 -10.35 -4.69 24.21
CA GLY A 254 -10.05 -4.11 25.52
C GLY A 254 -10.21 -2.59 25.53
N ILE A 255 -9.73 -1.89 24.50
CA ILE A 255 -9.90 -0.42 24.37
C ILE A 255 -11.38 -0.04 24.25
N ALA A 256 -12.17 -0.84 23.52
CA ALA A 256 -13.61 -0.58 23.37
C ALA A 256 -14.38 -0.86 24.67
N GLU A 257 -14.00 -1.88 25.43
CA GLU A 257 -14.54 -2.21 26.76
C GLU A 257 -14.23 -1.11 27.79
N GLU A 258 -12.95 -0.71 27.90
CA GLU A 258 -12.52 0.40 28.76
C GLU A 258 -13.26 1.71 28.44
N GLY A 259 -13.56 1.94 27.16
CA GLY A 259 -14.33 3.10 26.69
C GLY A 259 -15.85 2.99 26.88
N GLY A 260 -16.40 1.81 27.27
CA GLY A 260 -17.83 1.54 27.33
C GLY A 260 -18.53 1.54 25.95
N VAL A 261 -17.77 1.33 24.86
CA VAL A 261 -18.27 1.44 23.49
C VAL A 261 -18.25 0.13 22.71
N LEU A 262 -17.98 -1.01 23.36
CA LEU A 262 -17.85 -2.30 22.71
C LEU A 262 -19.07 -2.67 21.84
N LYS A 263 -20.28 -2.34 22.27
CA LYS A 263 -21.53 -2.61 21.52
C LYS A 263 -21.61 -1.88 20.17
N TYR A 264 -20.78 -0.85 19.96
CA TYR A 264 -20.70 -0.07 18.73
C TYR A 264 -19.52 -0.47 17.84
N VAL A 265 -18.70 -1.47 18.24
CA VAL A 265 -17.51 -1.89 17.49
C VAL A 265 -17.70 -3.33 16.97
N HIS A 266 -17.66 -3.48 15.64
CA HIS A 266 -17.95 -4.74 14.96
C HIS A 266 -16.69 -5.28 14.26
N PHE A 267 -16.24 -6.46 14.69
CA PHE A 267 -15.06 -7.11 14.10
C PHE A 267 -15.53 -8.16 13.09
N LEU A 268 -15.40 -7.86 11.79
CA LEU A 268 -15.86 -8.74 10.70
C LEU A 268 -14.82 -9.79 10.29
N GLY A 269 -13.62 -9.73 10.87
CA GLY A 269 -12.53 -10.64 10.51
C GLY A 269 -11.98 -10.43 9.09
N PRO A 270 -11.14 -11.37 8.61
CA PRO A 270 -10.65 -11.33 7.24
C PRO A 270 -11.77 -11.65 6.25
N GLN A 271 -11.87 -10.88 5.18
CA GLN A 271 -12.85 -11.08 4.13
C GLN A 271 -12.15 -11.36 2.79
N PRO A 272 -12.71 -12.20 1.91
CA PRO A 272 -12.25 -12.33 0.53
C PRO A 272 -12.25 -10.97 -0.18
N HIS A 273 -11.25 -10.74 -1.04
CA HIS A 273 -11.10 -9.46 -1.72
C HIS A 273 -12.36 -9.07 -2.53
N GLU A 274 -13.00 -10.06 -3.15
CA GLU A 274 -14.22 -9.90 -3.94
C GLU A 274 -15.41 -9.38 -3.13
N LYS A 275 -15.43 -9.64 -1.81
CA LYS A 275 -16.49 -9.17 -0.90
C LYS A 275 -16.25 -7.77 -0.35
N ILE A 276 -15.04 -7.21 -0.48
CA ILE A 276 -14.72 -5.90 0.08
C ILE A 276 -15.59 -4.81 -0.54
N ALA A 277 -15.80 -4.85 -1.85
CA ALA A 277 -16.62 -3.86 -2.55
C ALA A 277 -18.07 -3.82 -2.03
N SER A 278 -18.72 -5.00 -1.91
CA SER A 278 -20.10 -5.08 -1.38
C SER A 278 -20.21 -4.64 0.07
N LEU A 279 -19.23 -5.00 0.92
CA LEU A 279 -19.18 -4.55 2.31
C LEU A 279 -19.00 -3.02 2.40
N LEU A 280 -18.17 -2.42 1.55
CA LEU A 280 -18.03 -0.97 1.48
C LEU A 280 -19.31 -0.28 1.02
N ASP A 281 -20.12 -0.92 0.16
CA ASP A 281 -21.41 -0.35 -0.29
C ASP A 281 -22.43 -0.22 0.85
N GLU A 282 -22.33 -1.06 1.88
CA GLU A 282 -23.19 -1.03 3.06
C GLU A 282 -22.78 0.03 4.10
N MET A 283 -21.61 0.64 3.95
CA MET A 283 -21.05 1.61 4.89
C MET A 283 -21.38 3.05 4.49
N ASN A 284 -21.33 3.96 5.47
CA ASN A 284 -21.62 5.38 5.25
C ASN A 284 -20.35 6.23 5.16
N VAL A 285 -19.32 5.89 5.93
CA VAL A 285 -18.04 6.63 6.00
C VAL A 285 -16.88 5.67 6.11
N TYR A 286 -15.81 5.96 5.38
CA TYR A 286 -14.53 5.25 5.51
C TYR A 286 -13.51 6.10 6.28
N ILE A 287 -12.79 5.51 7.23
CA ILE A 287 -11.72 6.20 7.95
C ILE A 287 -10.41 5.38 7.88
N GLN A 288 -9.31 6.02 7.47
CA GLN A 288 -7.96 5.43 7.48
C GLN A 288 -7.09 6.14 8.53
N PRO A 289 -7.06 5.67 9.79
CA PRO A 289 -6.35 6.34 10.88
C PRO A 289 -4.88 5.93 11.01
N SER A 290 -4.29 5.38 9.95
CA SER A 290 -2.97 4.76 9.96
C SER A 290 -1.84 5.76 10.21
N ARG A 291 -0.85 5.37 11.02
CA ARG A 291 0.40 6.10 11.26
C ARG A 291 1.52 5.74 10.28
N GLN A 292 1.33 4.68 9.52
CA GLN A 292 2.28 4.23 8.50
C GLN A 292 1.54 3.65 7.31
N GLU A 293 1.82 4.21 6.12
CA GLU A 293 1.30 3.75 4.82
C GLU A 293 2.34 4.01 3.71
N GLY A 294 2.04 3.51 2.52
CA GLY A 294 2.59 4.01 1.27
C GLY A 294 1.51 4.82 0.56
N LEU A 295 0.81 4.16 -0.36
CA LEU A 295 -0.47 4.60 -0.91
C LEU A 295 -1.50 3.51 -0.56
N PRO A 296 -2.46 3.76 0.35
CA PRO A 296 -3.32 2.71 0.89
C PRO A 296 -4.38 2.24 -0.12
N ARG A 297 -4.34 0.95 -0.48
CA ARG A 297 -5.31 0.31 -1.38
C ARG A 297 -6.74 0.52 -0.91
N ALA A 298 -7.00 0.27 0.36
CA ALA A 298 -8.35 0.32 0.92
C ALA A 298 -9.01 1.71 0.85
N VAL A 299 -8.21 2.79 0.90
CA VAL A 299 -8.71 4.16 0.67
C VAL A 299 -9.18 4.32 -0.77
N ILE A 300 -8.40 3.86 -1.75
CA ILE A 300 -8.74 3.96 -3.17
C ILE A 300 -9.97 3.08 -3.47
N GLU A 301 -10.05 1.90 -2.89
CA GLU A 301 -11.23 1.02 -2.98
C GLU A 301 -12.48 1.69 -2.40
N ALA A 302 -12.38 2.32 -1.22
CA ALA A 302 -13.50 3.07 -0.64
C ALA A 302 -13.92 4.28 -1.51
N MET A 303 -12.95 5.00 -2.08
CA MET A 303 -13.21 6.11 -3.01
C MET A 303 -13.90 5.64 -4.29
N SER A 304 -13.56 4.46 -4.82
CA SER A 304 -14.20 3.87 -6.00
C SER A 304 -15.66 3.50 -5.76
N ARG A 305 -16.04 3.27 -4.49
CA ARG A 305 -17.43 3.07 -4.04
C ARG A 305 -18.11 4.39 -3.67
N ALA A 306 -17.50 5.53 -4.03
CA ALA A 306 -17.97 6.87 -3.74
C ALA A 306 -18.24 7.12 -2.23
N LEU A 307 -17.52 6.44 -1.32
CA LEU A 307 -17.62 6.71 0.11
C LEU A 307 -17.04 8.09 0.46
N PRO A 308 -17.64 8.85 1.38
CA PRO A 308 -16.94 9.86 2.14
C PRO A 308 -15.76 9.23 2.87
N VAL A 309 -14.55 9.75 2.69
CA VAL A 309 -13.32 9.19 3.25
C VAL A 309 -12.61 10.23 4.08
N PHE A 310 -12.23 9.86 5.30
CA PHE A 310 -11.33 10.60 6.16
C PHE A 310 -10.04 9.83 6.37
N GLY A 311 -8.90 10.53 6.49
CA GLY A 311 -7.62 9.87 6.63
C GLY A 311 -6.60 10.64 7.45
N ALA A 312 -5.69 9.89 8.08
CA ALA A 312 -4.57 10.48 8.81
C ALA A 312 -3.55 11.12 7.85
N ARG A 313 -2.87 12.18 8.28
CA ARG A 313 -1.78 12.84 7.55
C ARG A 313 -0.55 11.94 7.52
N THR A 314 -0.62 10.88 6.73
CA THR A 314 0.41 9.83 6.65
C THR A 314 0.69 9.48 5.20
N ALA A 315 1.94 9.61 4.79
CA ALA A 315 2.45 9.22 3.47
C ALA A 315 1.56 9.75 2.32
N GLY A 316 1.06 8.88 1.44
CA GLY A 316 0.23 9.24 0.29
C GLY A 316 -1.26 9.48 0.61
N ILE A 317 -1.72 9.38 1.87
CA ILE A 317 -3.14 9.64 2.20
C ILE A 317 -3.56 11.09 1.88
N PRO A 318 -2.78 12.13 2.22
CA PRO A 318 -3.16 13.51 1.90
C PRO A 318 -3.30 13.81 0.41
N GLU A 319 -2.63 13.06 -0.47
CA GLU A 319 -2.76 13.23 -1.92
C GLU A 319 -4.11 12.71 -2.45
N LEU A 320 -4.69 11.73 -1.74
CA LEU A 320 -5.95 11.09 -2.13
C LEU A 320 -7.18 11.89 -1.71
N LEU A 321 -7.06 12.76 -0.70
CA LEU A 321 -8.21 13.35 -0.01
C LEU A 321 -8.21 14.88 -0.08
N LEU A 322 -9.39 15.48 0.09
CA LEU A 322 -9.48 16.93 0.31
C LEU A 322 -8.78 17.29 1.64
N PRO A 323 -8.15 18.49 1.73
CA PRO A 323 -7.46 18.92 2.95
C PRO A 323 -8.33 18.87 4.22
N GLU A 324 -9.61 19.21 4.11
CA GLU A 324 -10.58 19.15 5.22
C GLU A 324 -10.94 17.72 5.63
N CYS A 325 -10.64 16.71 4.81
CA CYS A 325 -10.83 15.29 5.12
C CYS A 325 -9.58 14.64 5.74
N VAL A 326 -8.51 15.41 5.97
CA VAL A 326 -7.24 14.93 6.53
C VAL A 326 -7.06 15.43 7.96
N PHE A 327 -6.78 14.49 8.89
CA PHE A 327 -6.48 14.78 10.30
C PHE A 327 -5.04 14.40 10.67
N ASN A 328 -4.49 14.97 11.73
CA ASN A 328 -3.15 14.60 12.19
C ASN A 328 -3.16 13.21 12.83
N ASN A 329 -2.01 12.55 12.82
CA ASN A 329 -1.88 11.22 13.41
C ASN A 329 -2.28 11.24 14.87
N CYS A 330 -3.05 10.21 15.32
CA CYS A 330 -3.52 10.05 16.69
C CYS A 330 -4.51 11.12 17.18
N ASP A 331 -5.10 11.90 16.31
CA ASP A 331 -5.95 13.05 16.68
C ASP A 331 -7.42 12.62 16.86
N VAL A 332 -7.70 12.01 18.03
CA VAL A 332 -9.04 11.59 18.45
C VAL A 332 -10.04 12.75 18.43
N LYS A 333 -9.59 13.95 18.85
CA LYS A 333 -10.45 15.15 18.88
C LYS A 333 -10.88 15.54 17.48
N LYS A 334 -9.93 15.61 16.54
CA LYS A 334 -10.21 16.00 15.15
C LYS A 334 -11.10 15.00 14.43
N ILE A 335 -10.87 13.69 14.64
CA ILE A 335 -11.76 12.64 14.11
C ILE A 335 -13.20 12.87 14.61
N GLY A 336 -13.37 13.14 15.91
CA GLY A 336 -14.67 13.42 16.50
C GLY A 336 -15.35 14.68 15.91
N GLU A 337 -14.61 15.78 15.75
CA GLU A 337 -15.10 17.02 15.15
C GLU A 337 -15.56 16.79 13.69
N MET A 338 -14.79 16.04 12.92
CA MET A 338 -15.11 15.75 11.52
C MET A 338 -16.39 14.92 11.38
N LEU A 339 -16.55 13.89 12.22
CA LEU A 339 -17.75 13.06 12.24
C LEU A 339 -18.97 13.86 12.75
N HIS A 340 -18.82 14.58 13.86
CA HIS A 340 -19.90 15.41 14.43
C HIS A 340 -20.42 16.47 13.45
N SER A 341 -19.52 17.07 12.66
CA SER A 341 -19.87 18.10 11.67
C SER A 341 -20.33 17.57 10.33
N LEU A 342 -20.44 16.24 10.17
CA LEU A 342 -20.80 15.62 8.90
C LEU A 342 -22.29 15.79 8.62
N ASP A 343 -22.60 16.39 7.49
CA ASP A 343 -23.96 16.55 6.95
C ASP A 343 -24.06 15.94 5.54
N LYS A 344 -25.28 15.80 5.02
CA LYS A 344 -25.51 15.19 3.68
C LYS A 344 -24.81 15.95 2.56
N ASN A 345 -24.76 17.28 2.62
CA ASN A 345 -24.10 18.09 1.58
C ASN A 345 -22.59 17.83 1.53
N ARG A 346 -21.96 17.76 2.71
CA ARG A 346 -20.55 17.37 2.82
C ARG A 346 -20.30 15.94 2.34
N MET A 347 -21.17 15.00 2.73
CA MET A 347 -21.08 13.61 2.28
C MET A 347 -21.15 13.52 0.74
N ILE A 348 -22.12 14.20 0.12
CA ILE A 348 -22.24 14.27 -1.36
C ILE A 348 -20.99 14.90 -1.97
N LYS A 349 -20.51 16.04 -1.47
CA LYS A 349 -19.28 16.71 -1.93
C LYS A 349 -18.10 15.76 -1.92
N TYR A 350 -17.88 15.05 -0.81
CA TYR A 350 -16.76 14.12 -0.66
C TYR A 350 -16.93 12.89 -1.56
N SER A 351 -18.13 12.37 -1.70
CA SER A 351 -18.44 11.24 -2.58
C SER A 351 -18.16 11.54 -4.04
N VAL A 352 -18.63 12.69 -4.54
CA VAL A 352 -18.39 13.15 -5.93
C VAL A 352 -16.88 13.27 -6.20
N ARG A 353 -16.17 13.95 -5.31
CA ARG A 353 -14.72 14.15 -5.46
C ARG A 353 -13.96 12.84 -5.41
N ASN A 354 -14.25 11.97 -4.43
CA ASN A 354 -13.55 10.71 -4.24
C ASN A 354 -13.78 9.75 -5.41
N PHE A 355 -15.01 9.65 -5.89
CA PHE A 355 -15.32 8.84 -7.06
C PHE A 355 -14.57 9.29 -8.32
N ASN A 356 -14.48 10.60 -8.56
CA ASN A 356 -13.75 11.12 -9.71
C ASN A 356 -12.23 10.89 -9.58
N GLU A 357 -11.67 11.06 -8.38
CA GLU A 357 -10.26 10.77 -8.13
C GLU A 357 -9.93 9.29 -8.33
N ALA A 358 -10.82 8.38 -7.87
CA ALA A 358 -10.63 6.95 -7.99
C ALA A 358 -10.50 6.48 -9.45
N LYS A 359 -11.12 7.17 -10.41
CA LYS A 359 -10.97 6.86 -11.85
C LYS A 359 -9.51 6.90 -12.32
N GLY A 360 -8.67 7.75 -11.71
CA GLY A 360 -7.25 7.82 -11.99
C GLY A 360 -6.45 6.57 -11.58
N TYR A 361 -7.05 5.67 -10.80
CA TYR A 361 -6.49 4.42 -10.32
C TYR A 361 -7.08 3.19 -11.02
N ALA A 362 -7.92 3.37 -12.03
CA ALA A 362 -8.44 2.29 -12.85
C ALA A 362 -7.29 1.57 -13.59
N SER A 363 -7.43 0.25 -13.72
CA SER A 363 -6.36 -0.60 -14.26
C SER A 363 -5.95 -0.20 -15.68
N ASP A 364 -6.90 0.16 -16.53
CA ASP A 364 -6.67 0.64 -17.90
C ASP A 364 -5.85 1.94 -17.92
N VAL A 365 -6.22 2.92 -17.08
CA VAL A 365 -5.51 4.21 -16.95
C VAL A 365 -4.07 4.01 -16.48
N LEU A 366 -3.87 3.19 -15.43
CA LEU A 366 -2.53 2.93 -14.89
C LEU A 366 -1.68 2.11 -15.85
N ASN A 367 -2.27 1.15 -16.58
CA ASN A 367 -1.55 0.34 -17.57
C ASN A 367 -1.14 1.16 -18.78
N ALA A 368 -1.99 2.06 -19.28
CA ALA A 368 -1.61 3.00 -20.34
C ALA A 368 -0.42 3.88 -19.92
N ARG A 369 -0.47 4.47 -18.71
CA ARG A 369 0.60 5.29 -18.14
C ARG A 369 1.92 4.52 -18.00
N ARG A 370 1.87 3.26 -17.55
CA ARG A 370 3.07 2.39 -17.46
C ARG A 370 3.62 2.05 -18.84
N ALA A 371 2.76 1.71 -19.78
CA ALA A 371 3.17 1.34 -21.14
C ALA A 371 3.98 2.47 -21.80
N ASP A 372 3.54 3.71 -21.64
CA ASP A 372 4.26 4.86 -22.18
C ASP A 372 5.61 5.07 -21.49
N PHE A 373 5.67 4.90 -20.17
CA PHE A 373 6.92 4.96 -19.43
C PHE A 373 7.90 3.84 -19.86
N TYR A 374 7.42 2.62 -20.04
CA TYR A 374 8.24 1.50 -20.51
C TYR A 374 8.73 1.68 -21.94
N LYS A 375 7.94 2.30 -22.83
CA LYS A 375 8.40 2.69 -24.17
C LYS A 375 9.58 3.67 -24.10
N GLN A 376 9.51 4.67 -23.21
CA GLN A 376 10.61 5.62 -23.01
C GLN A 376 11.88 4.94 -22.49
N ILE A 377 11.75 4.01 -21.54
CA ILE A 377 12.86 3.20 -21.02
C ILE A 377 13.51 2.38 -22.14
N LYS A 378 12.69 1.64 -22.90
CA LYS A 378 13.20 0.81 -24.03
C LYS A 378 13.92 1.65 -25.06
N LYS A 379 13.34 2.79 -25.45
CA LYS A 379 13.97 3.72 -26.41
C LYS A 379 15.31 4.24 -25.89
N TYR A 380 15.40 4.64 -24.63
CA TYR A 380 16.62 5.18 -24.03
C TYR A 380 17.77 4.16 -23.98
N TYR A 381 17.45 2.91 -23.70
CA TYR A 381 18.44 1.83 -23.59
C TYR A 381 18.64 1.02 -24.87
N ASN A 382 17.93 1.35 -25.97
CA ASN A 382 17.93 0.60 -27.24
C ASN A 382 17.56 -0.89 -27.06
N LEU A 383 16.47 -1.16 -26.30
CA LEU A 383 15.96 -2.49 -25.98
C LEU A 383 14.75 -2.89 -26.84
#